data_0004c2ddc6c370f2cee4c06db5e9fcdd
#
_entry.id   0004c2ddc6c370f2cee4c06db5e9fcdd
#
_cell.length_a   1.000
_cell.length_b   1.000
_cell.length_c   1.000
_cell.angle_alpha   90.00
_cell.angle_beta   90.00
_cell.angle_gamma   90.00
#
_symmetry.space_group_name_H-M   'P 1'
#
loop_
_entity.id
_entity.type
_entity.pdbx_description
1 polymer ?
#
loop_
_entity_poly.entity_id
_entity_poly.type
_entity_poly.pdbx_seq_one_letter_code
_entity_poly.pdbx_strand_id
1 'polypeptide(L)'
;MSKIIGIDLGTTNSAVAVLEGNESKIIPNPEGNRTTPSVVAFKNGEIQVGEVAKRQAVTNLNTISSIKRHMGDASYKVEIEGKQYTPQEISAMILQYLKGYAEEYLGEKVEKAVITVPAYFNDAQRQATKDAGRIAGLEVERIVNEPTAAALAYGLDKVDHEEKILVFDLGGGTFDVSILELGDGVFDVLSTSGDNHLGGDDFDNKIIEFLVAEFKRDNGIDLSQDKMAMQRLKDAAEKAKKDLSGVTSTQISLPFITAGEAGPLHLEVTLTRAKFDQLTLDLVERTKEPVRRALSDAGLSASEIDQVIFVGGSTRIPAVVEAVRKETGKEPNKSVNPDEVVAMGAAIQGGVISGDVKDIVLLDVTPLSLGIETMGGVFTKLIDRNTTIPTSKSQVFSTAADNQPAVDVHVLQGERPMAADNKTLGRFQLTDIPAAPRGVPQIEVTFDIDKNGIVNVRAKDLGTGKEQTITIKSSSGLTDEEIERMVKDAEANAEADKKRKEEVDLRNEVDQLIFTVDKTLKDLEGKVDAEDVKKAETARDELKAAVEANDLEAMKAKRDALNEVVQNLSVKLYEQAAAASQAAQGAAGAEQASSQPQDGVVDADFEEVQD
;
A
#
# COMPACT_ATOMS: atom_id res chain seq x y z
N MET A 1 -22.11 12.51 -9.61
CA MET A 1 -21.45 12.43 -8.29
C MET A 1 -20.03 11.99 -8.55
N SER A 2 -19.03 12.57 -7.87
CA SER A 2 -17.64 12.11 -8.02
C SER A 2 -17.55 10.65 -7.58
N LYS A 3 -16.78 9.83 -8.29
CA LYS A 3 -16.60 8.41 -7.97
C LYS A 3 -15.85 8.28 -6.64
N ILE A 4 -16.20 7.27 -5.86
CA ILE A 4 -15.48 6.90 -4.63
C ILE A 4 -14.48 5.80 -5.01
N ILE A 5 -13.19 6.04 -4.80
CA ILE A 5 -12.18 5.02 -5.02
C ILE A 5 -11.95 4.19 -3.76
N GLY A 6 -11.59 2.92 -3.94
CA GLY A 6 -11.15 2.03 -2.87
C GLY A 6 -9.63 1.95 -2.86
N ILE A 7 -9.02 2.18 -1.71
CA ILE A 7 -7.56 2.16 -1.56
C ILE A 7 -7.17 1.12 -0.51
N ASP A 8 -6.34 0.19 -0.91
CA ASP A 8 -5.52 -0.61 0.00
C ASP A 8 -4.19 0.12 0.24
N LEU A 9 -4.04 0.71 1.42
CA LEU A 9 -2.80 1.36 1.84
C LEU A 9 -1.92 0.34 2.56
N GLY A 10 -1.26 -0.53 1.81
CA GLY A 10 -0.45 -1.62 2.35
C GLY A 10 0.92 -1.19 2.88
N THR A 11 1.53 -2.00 3.75
CA THR A 11 2.88 -1.74 4.29
C THR A 11 3.95 -1.74 3.20
N THR A 12 3.90 -2.72 2.30
CA THR A 12 4.90 -2.92 1.25
C THR A 12 4.40 -2.44 -0.10
N ASN A 13 3.15 -2.77 -0.44
CA ASN A 13 2.51 -2.37 -1.68
C ASN A 13 1.11 -1.84 -1.38
N SER A 14 0.69 -0.86 -2.16
CA SER A 14 -0.65 -0.28 -2.14
C SER A 14 -1.36 -0.54 -3.46
N ALA A 15 -2.68 -0.53 -3.45
CA ALA A 15 -3.49 -0.67 -4.65
C ALA A 15 -4.71 0.25 -4.60
N VAL A 16 -5.18 0.65 -5.77
CA VAL A 16 -6.42 1.43 -5.90
C VAL A 16 -7.36 0.75 -6.88
N ALA A 17 -8.63 0.75 -6.53
CA ALA A 17 -9.70 0.19 -7.33
C ALA A 17 -10.87 1.16 -7.44
N VAL A 18 -11.69 0.95 -8.45
CA VAL A 18 -12.93 1.66 -8.67
C VAL A 18 -14.04 0.68 -9.01
N LEU A 19 -15.27 1.02 -8.64
CA LEU A 19 -16.45 0.29 -9.09
C LEU A 19 -16.92 0.86 -10.44
N GLU A 20 -16.93 0.02 -11.47
CA GLU A 20 -17.47 0.32 -12.79
C GLU A 20 -18.68 -0.59 -13.07
N GLY A 21 -19.87 -0.02 -13.07
CA GLY A 21 -21.10 -0.81 -13.07
C GLY A 21 -21.20 -1.66 -11.80
N ASN A 22 -21.27 -2.97 -11.96
CA ASN A 22 -21.31 -3.94 -10.85
C ASN A 22 -19.96 -4.65 -10.63
N GLU A 23 -18.89 -4.22 -11.30
CA GLU A 23 -17.59 -4.88 -11.23
C GLU A 23 -16.55 -3.95 -10.60
N SER A 24 -15.82 -4.47 -9.64
CA SER A 24 -14.68 -3.76 -9.04
C SER A 24 -13.42 -4.03 -9.86
N LYS A 25 -12.75 -2.96 -10.29
CA LYS A 25 -11.55 -3.02 -11.13
C LYS A 25 -10.37 -2.35 -10.47
N ILE A 26 -9.23 -3.00 -10.50
CA ILE A 26 -7.96 -2.41 -10.11
C ILE A 26 -7.52 -1.41 -11.18
N ILE A 27 -7.18 -0.21 -10.75
CA ILE A 27 -6.56 0.81 -11.60
C ILE A 27 -5.05 0.54 -11.64
N PRO A 28 -4.46 0.25 -12.81
CA PRO A 28 -3.02 0.06 -12.92
C PRO A 28 -2.28 1.39 -12.71
N ASN A 29 -1.08 1.31 -12.16
CA ASN A 29 -0.22 2.48 -12.01
C ASN A 29 0.40 2.90 -13.37
N PRO A 30 1.09 4.05 -13.47
CA PRO A 30 1.69 4.53 -14.73
C PRO A 30 2.68 3.56 -15.36
N GLU A 31 3.31 2.66 -14.58
CA GLU A 31 4.19 1.61 -15.06
C GLU A 31 3.43 0.34 -15.53
N GLY A 32 2.10 0.34 -15.46
CA GLY A 32 1.24 -0.77 -15.87
C GLY A 32 1.09 -1.87 -14.82
N ASN A 33 1.63 -1.69 -13.59
CA ASN A 33 1.49 -2.64 -12.51
C ASN A 33 0.16 -2.43 -11.77
N ARG A 34 -0.41 -3.53 -11.27
CA ARG A 34 -1.68 -3.51 -10.54
C ARG A 34 -1.53 -3.15 -9.06
N THR A 35 -0.30 -3.15 -8.57
CA THR A 35 0.07 -2.67 -7.23
C THR A 35 1.22 -1.67 -7.34
N THR A 36 1.30 -0.76 -6.39
CA THR A 36 2.32 0.29 -6.31
C THR A 36 3.13 0.10 -5.02
N PRO A 37 4.47 0.03 -5.07
CA PRO A 37 5.28 -0.01 -3.87
C PRO A 37 4.99 1.17 -2.94
N SER A 38 4.77 0.89 -1.66
CA SER A 38 4.55 1.91 -0.63
C SER A 38 5.90 2.52 -0.20
N VAL A 39 6.58 3.12 -1.17
CA VAL A 39 7.93 3.69 -1.04
C VAL A 39 7.93 5.14 -1.49
N VAL A 40 8.54 6.00 -0.70
CA VAL A 40 8.70 7.43 -0.99
C VAL A 40 10.18 7.78 -0.97
N ALA A 41 10.66 8.48 -1.98
CA ALA A 41 12.03 8.94 -2.07
C ALA A 41 12.08 10.46 -2.27
N PHE A 42 13.04 11.10 -1.61
CA PHE A 42 13.31 12.52 -1.73
C PHE A 42 14.66 12.70 -2.43
N LYS A 43 14.65 13.45 -3.51
CA LYS A 43 15.87 13.72 -4.28
C LYS A 43 15.83 15.11 -4.89
N ASN A 44 16.78 15.97 -4.53
CA ASN A 44 16.89 17.35 -5.04
C ASN A 44 15.61 18.17 -4.86
N GLY A 45 14.91 17.98 -3.73
CA GLY A 45 13.64 18.64 -3.44
C GLY A 45 12.42 18.06 -4.19
N GLU A 46 12.57 16.96 -4.91
CA GLU A 46 11.48 16.21 -5.55
C GLU A 46 11.05 15.05 -4.67
N ILE A 47 9.74 14.77 -4.68
CA ILE A 47 9.15 13.61 -4.03
C ILE A 47 8.79 12.61 -5.12
N GLN A 48 9.33 11.40 -5.03
CA GLN A 48 9.03 10.29 -5.92
C GLN A 48 8.37 9.17 -5.13
N VAL A 49 7.40 8.49 -5.73
CA VAL A 49 6.61 7.44 -5.07
C VAL A 49 6.56 6.21 -5.96
N GLY A 50 6.43 5.04 -5.35
CA GLY A 50 6.21 3.79 -6.07
C GLY A 50 7.49 3.18 -6.63
N GLU A 51 7.43 2.63 -7.83
CA GLU A 51 8.52 1.92 -8.48
C GLU A 51 9.78 2.80 -8.66
N VAL A 52 9.59 4.05 -9.04
CA VAL A 52 10.70 5.00 -9.22
C VAL A 52 11.45 5.24 -7.91
N ALA A 53 10.70 5.39 -6.80
CA ALA A 53 11.28 5.51 -5.47
C ALA A 53 12.00 4.22 -5.04
N LYS A 54 11.38 3.07 -5.25
CA LYS A 54 11.95 1.77 -4.89
C LYS A 54 13.26 1.49 -5.62
N ARG A 55 13.34 1.76 -6.92
CA ARG A 55 14.56 1.50 -7.72
C ARG A 55 15.77 2.27 -7.25
N GLN A 56 15.61 3.46 -6.69
CA GLN A 56 16.74 4.27 -6.21
C GLN A 56 17.10 4.06 -4.74
N ALA A 57 16.37 3.21 -4.02
CA ALA A 57 16.59 2.99 -2.59
C ALA A 57 18.04 2.59 -2.24
N VAL A 58 18.73 1.87 -3.12
CA VAL A 58 20.14 1.48 -2.93
C VAL A 58 21.08 2.69 -2.93
N THR A 59 20.82 3.70 -3.76
CA THR A 59 21.71 4.86 -3.94
C THR A 59 21.22 6.12 -3.26
N ASN A 60 19.94 6.19 -2.92
CA ASN A 60 19.31 7.32 -2.26
C ASN A 60 18.84 6.94 -0.86
N LEU A 61 19.62 7.34 0.15
CA LEU A 61 19.32 7.08 1.56
C LEU A 61 18.09 7.84 2.08
N ASN A 62 17.61 8.85 1.35
CA ASN A 62 16.36 9.55 1.63
C ASN A 62 15.15 8.81 1.03
N THR A 63 15.18 7.49 1.05
CA THR A 63 14.09 6.61 0.60
C THR A 63 13.47 5.91 1.80
N ILE A 64 12.14 6.04 1.93
CA ILE A 64 11.37 5.55 3.06
C ILE A 64 10.48 4.42 2.57
N SER A 65 10.52 3.28 3.28
CA SER A 65 9.64 2.13 3.07
C SER A 65 9.02 1.71 4.40
N SER A 66 7.92 0.92 4.33
CA SER A 66 7.26 0.31 5.48
C SER A 66 6.77 1.32 6.54
N ILE A 67 6.46 2.56 6.14
CA ILE A 67 6.04 3.63 7.06
C ILE A 67 4.76 3.29 7.83
N LYS A 68 3.91 2.44 7.28
CA LYS A 68 2.66 2.00 7.92
C LYS A 68 2.88 1.35 9.29
N ARG A 69 4.06 0.74 9.53
CA ARG A 69 4.43 0.16 10.84
C ARG A 69 4.56 1.20 11.96
N HIS A 70 4.71 2.47 11.60
CA HIS A 70 4.86 3.60 12.52
C HIS A 70 3.60 4.46 12.62
N MET A 71 2.51 4.07 11.94
CA MET A 71 1.23 4.77 12.05
C MET A 71 0.72 4.77 13.49
N GLY A 72 0.25 5.92 13.96
CA GLY A 72 -0.21 6.10 15.35
C GLY A 72 0.91 6.30 16.37
N ASP A 73 2.19 6.29 15.97
CA ASP A 73 3.32 6.63 16.84
C ASP A 73 3.67 8.12 16.71
N ALA A 74 3.21 8.93 17.65
CA ALA A 74 3.45 10.38 17.67
C ALA A 74 4.93 10.76 17.83
N SER A 75 5.76 9.85 18.37
CA SER A 75 7.19 10.10 18.61
C SER A 75 8.03 9.82 17.37
N TYR A 76 7.53 9.01 16.44
CA TYR A 76 8.27 8.63 15.25
C TYR A 76 8.23 9.73 14.20
N LYS A 77 9.40 10.14 13.75
CA LYS A 77 9.58 11.11 12.66
C LYS A 77 10.75 10.71 11.79
N VAL A 78 10.59 10.96 10.49
CA VAL A 78 11.66 10.77 9.51
C VAL A 78 12.27 12.13 9.22
N GLU A 79 13.58 12.27 9.40
CA GLU A 79 14.31 13.49 9.07
C GLU A 79 14.90 13.40 7.66
N ILE A 80 14.48 14.30 6.78
CA ILE A 80 14.93 14.40 5.41
C ILE A 80 15.33 15.85 5.11
N GLU A 81 16.58 16.08 4.74
CA GLU A 81 17.11 17.40 4.36
C GLU A 81 16.79 18.50 5.40
N GLY A 82 16.84 18.14 6.70
CA GLY A 82 16.56 19.05 7.81
C GLY A 82 15.08 19.30 8.11
N LYS A 83 14.15 18.65 7.37
CA LYS A 83 12.71 18.66 7.65
C LYS A 83 12.29 17.33 8.26
N GLN A 84 11.42 17.39 9.27
CA GLN A 84 10.84 16.20 9.90
C GLN A 84 9.47 15.91 9.30
N TYR A 85 9.23 14.64 8.96
CA TYR A 85 7.98 14.14 8.44
C TYR A 85 7.38 13.09 9.37
N THR A 86 6.09 13.19 9.61
CA THR A 86 5.31 12.19 10.35
C THR A 86 4.96 11.00 9.46
N PRO A 87 4.61 9.83 10.03
CA PRO A 87 4.09 8.70 9.25
C PRO A 87 2.87 9.06 8.40
N GLN A 88 2.01 9.95 8.90
CA GLN A 88 0.83 10.44 8.18
C GLN A 88 1.20 11.24 6.92
N GLU A 89 2.20 12.13 7.01
CA GLU A 89 2.67 12.90 5.86
C GLU A 89 3.28 11.99 4.78
N ILE A 90 4.11 11.02 5.17
CA ILE A 90 4.69 10.07 4.21
C ILE A 90 3.59 9.20 3.58
N SER A 91 2.62 8.72 4.38
CA SER A 91 1.49 7.95 3.86
C SER A 91 0.61 8.79 2.95
N ALA A 92 0.44 10.09 3.25
CA ALA A 92 -0.30 11.01 2.39
C ALA A 92 0.34 11.18 1.00
N MET A 93 1.67 11.18 0.91
CA MET A 93 2.38 11.23 -0.38
C MET A 93 2.07 9.98 -1.23
N ILE A 94 2.00 8.81 -0.60
CA ILE A 94 1.57 7.58 -1.28
C ILE A 94 0.12 7.72 -1.77
N LEU A 95 -0.79 8.17 -0.90
CA LEU A 95 -2.19 8.36 -1.25
C LEU A 95 -2.39 9.41 -2.35
N GLN A 96 -1.62 10.50 -2.36
CA GLN A 96 -1.64 11.49 -3.44
C GLN A 96 -1.21 10.90 -4.78
N TYR A 97 -0.19 10.05 -4.78
CA TYR A 97 0.25 9.37 -5.99
C TYR A 97 -0.82 8.41 -6.53
N LEU A 98 -1.43 7.60 -5.65
CA LEU A 98 -2.55 6.71 -6.00
C LEU A 98 -3.75 7.50 -6.56
N LYS A 99 -4.11 8.60 -5.88
CA LYS A 99 -5.17 9.51 -6.33
C LYS A 99 -4.86 10.08 -7.71
N GLY A 100 -3.62 10.52 -7.94
CA GLY A 100 -3.21 11.14 -9.20
C GLY A 100 -3.45 10.24 -10.41
N TYR A 101 -2.96 9.00 -10.38
CA TYR A 101 -3.17 8.11 -11.52
C TYR A 101 -4.60 7.54 -11.58
N ALA A 102 -5.33 7.51 -10.46
CA ALA A 102 -6.76 7.21 -10.49
C ALA A 102 -7.56 8.31 -11.21
N GLU A 103 -7.20 9.58 -11.00
CA GLU A 103 -7.78 10.72 -11.72
C GLU A 103 -7.46 10.67 -13.22
N GLU A 104 -6.23 10.30 -13.58
CA GLU A 104 -5.81 10.11 -14.98
C GLU A 104 -6.62 8.99 -15.66
N TYR A 105 -6.79 7.86 -14.96
CA TYR A 105 -7.59 6.73 -15.47
C TYR A 105 -9.07 7.09 -15.65
N LEU A 106 -9.65 7.79 -14.67
CA LEU A 106 -11.07 8.13 -14.67
C LEU A 106 -11.41 9.34 -15.54
N GLY A 107 -10.41 10.18 -15.87
CA GLY A 107 -10.62 11.44 -16.60
C GLY A 107 -11.39 12.50 -15.80
N GLU A 108 -11.50 12.32 -14.47
CA GLU A 108 -12.18 13.25 -13.56
C GLU A 108 -11.45 13.35 -12.22
N LYS A 109 -11.69 14.43 -11.47
CA LYS A 109 -11.15 14.60 -10.12
C LYS A 109 -11.75 13.59 -9.14
N VAL A 110 -10.91 13.04 -8.29
CA VAL A 110 -11.27 12.15 -7.20
C VAL A 110 -11.17 12.90 -5.87
N GLU A 111 -12.32 13.07 -5.21
CA GLU A 111 -12.41 13.78 -3.93
C GLU A 111 -12.62 12.81 -2.75
N LYS A 112 -13.15 11.61 -3.02
CA LYS A 112 -13.64 10.68 -2.01
C LYS A 112 -12.98 9.31 -2.12
N ALA A 113 -12.69 8.71 -0.96
CA ALA A 113 -12.10 7.39 -0.88
C ALA A 113 -12.62 6.57 0.30
N VAL A 114 -12.62 5.25 0.12
CA VAL A 114 -12.61 4.26 1.20
C VAL A 114 -11.17 3.76 1.32
N ILE A 115 -10.60 3.84 2.53
CA ILE A 115 -9.22 3.42 2.79
C ILE A 115 -9.25 2.24 3.76
N THR A 116 -8.43 1.24 3.52
CA THR A 116 -8.36 0.06 4.37
C THR A 116 -7.27 0.16 5.43
N VAL A 117 -7.49 -0.55 6.53
CA VAL A 117 -6.54 -0.71 7.63
C VAL A 117 -6.54 -2.15 8.09
N PRO A 118 -5.43 -2.64 8.69
CA PRO A 118 -5.43 -3.91 9.39
C PRO A 118 -6.56 -3.96 10.42
N ALA A 119 -7.21 -5.12 10.55
CA ALA A 119 -8.32 -5.27 11.49
C ALA A 119 -7.90 -5.03 12.94
N TYR A 120 -6.66 -5.38 13.26
CA TYR A 120 -6.10 -5.25 14.61
C TYR A 120 -5.46 -3.88 14.89
N PHE A 121 -5.62 -2.89 13.98
CA PHE A 121 -5.23 -1.51 14.26
C PHE A 121 -6.04 -0.92 15.42
N ASN A 122 -5.34 -0.27 16.34
CA ASN A 122 -5.95 0.49 17.42
C ASN A 122 -6.51 1.83 16.90
N ASP A 123 -7.23 2.55 17.78
CA ASP A 123 -7.85 3.83 17.45
C ASP A 123 -6.84 4.87 16.93
N ALA A 124 -5.66 5.00 17.55
CA ALA A 124 -4.62 5.92 17.11
C ALA A 124 -4.13 5.66 15.68
N GLN A 125 -3.98 4.38 15.31
CA GLN A 125 -3.54 3.98 13.97
C GLN A 125 -4.64 4.22 12.92
N ARG A 126 -5.92 4.00 13.27
CA ARG A 126 -7.07 4.28 12.41
C ARG A 126 -7.23 5.76 12.14
N GLN A 127 -7.15 6.58 13.19
CA GLN A 127 -7.21 8.03 13.06
C GLN A 127 -6.03 8.57 12.23
N ALA A 128 -4.81 8.09 12.47
CA ALA A 128 -3.63 8.47 11.70
C ALA A 128 -3.79 8.16 10.19
N THR A 129 -4.44 7.04 9.87
CA THR A 129 -4.74 6.68 8.47
C THR A 129 -5.78 7.62 7.86
N LYS A 130 -6.82 7.99 8.62
CA LYS A 130 -7.84 8.96 8.20
C LYS A 130 -7.21 10.35 7.97
N ASP A 131 -6.31 10.77 8.86
CA ASP A 131 -5.59 12.04 8.74
C ASP A 131 -4.68 12.04 7.50
N ALA A 132 -3.98 10.94 7.22
CA ALA A 132 -3.19 10.80 5.98
C ALA A 132 -4.06 10.96 4.72
N GLY A 133 -5.27 10.42 4.71
CA GLY A 133 -6.24 10.62 3.63
C GLY A 133 -6.64 12.10 3.47
N ARG A 134 -6.91 12.78 4.57
CA ARG A 134 -7.22 14.23 4.57
C ARG A 134 -6.04 15.06 4.05
N ILE A 135 -4.82 14.80 4.50
CA ILE A 135 -3.60 15.48 4.03
C ILE A 135 -3.40 15.25 2.53
N ALA A 136 -3.77 14.07 2.02
CA ALA A 136 -3.75 13.76 0.60
C ALA A 136 -4.86 14.47 -0.22
N GLY A 137 -5.73 15.24 0.42
CA GLY A 137 -6.85 15.91 -0.24
C GLY A 137 -7.99 14.94 -0.59
N LEU A 138 -8.19 13.91 0.24
CA LEU A 138 -9.29 12.94 0.12
C LEU A 138 -10.25 13.08 1.30
N GLU A 139 -11.54 13.17 1.01
CA GLU A 139 -12.59 12.92 1.98
C GLU A 139 -12.66 11.40 2.24
N VAL A 140 -12.26 10.96 3.43
CA VAL A 140 -12.29 9.55 3.81
C VAL A 140 -13.69 9.20 4.28
N GLU A 141 -14.49 8.63 3.40
CA GLU A 141 -15.89 8.27 3.65
C GLU A 141 -16.01 7.14 4.67
N ARG A 142 -15.08 6.19 4.60
CA ARG A 142 -14.99 5.07 5.55
C ARG A 142 -13.57 4.53 5.66
N ILE A 143 -13.19 4.13 6.87
CA ILE A 143 -12.07 3.22 7.13
C ILE A 143 -12.65 1.81 7.24
N VAL A 144 -12.13 0.86 6.48
CA VAL A 144 -12.61 -0.54 6.45
C VAL A 144 -11.45 -1.46 6.80
N ASN A 145 -11.72 -2.50 7.57
CA ASN A 145 -10.72 -3.52 7.87
C ASN A 145 -10.35 -4.32 6.62
N GLU A 146 -9.07 -4.58 6.41
CA GLU A 146 -8.54 -5.31 5.25
C GLU A 146 -9.21 -6.67 5.05
N PRO A 147 -9.33 -7.55 6.07
CA PRO A 147 -10.00 -8.83 5.89
C PRO A 147 -11.49 -8.68 5.59
N THR A 148 -12.13 -7.63 6.10
CA THR A 148 -13.54 -7.35 5.81
C THR A 148 -13.73 -6.88 4.38
N ALA A 149 -12.85 -6.03 3.87
CA ALA A 149 -12.83 -5.64 2.46
C ALA A 149 -12.62 -6.86 1.55
N ALA A 150 -11.68 -7.74 1.91
CA ALA A 150 -11.44 -8.98 1.16
C ALA A 150 -12.67 -9.89 1.12
N ALA A 151 -13.39 -9.99 2.24
CA ALA A 151 -14.65 -10.76 2.31
C ALA A 151 -15.73 -10.17 1.38
N LEU A 152 -15.86 -8.84 1.33
CA LEU A 152 -16.79 -8.17 0.40
C LEU A 152 -16.48 -8.51 -1.06
N ALA A 153 -15.20 -8.46 -1.44
CA ALA A 153 -14.79 -8.79 -2.81
C ALA A 153 -15.00 -10.28 -3.14
N TYR A 154 -14.77 -11.16 -2.17
CA TYR A 154 -15.00 -12.59 -2.33
C TYR A 154 -16.50 -12.95 -2.43
N GLY A 155 -17.33 -12.33 -1.59
CA GLY A 155 -18.73 -12.70 -1.40
C GLY A 155 -19.72 -11.90 -2.25
N LEU A 156 -19.28 -10.91 -3.05
CA LEU A 156 -20.18 -10.05 -3.81
C LEU A 156 -21.14 -10.81 -4.73
N ASP A 157 -20.68 -11.91 -5.32
CA ASP A 157 -21.46 -12.78 -6.20
C ASP A 157 -22.11 -13.98 -5.47
N LYS A 158 -22.04 -14.03 -4.14
CA LYS A 158 -22.47 -15.15 -3.30
C LYS A 158 -23.48 -14.71 -2.22
N VAL A 159 -24.11 -13.59 -2.39
CA VAL A 159 -25.03 -12.97 -1.40
C VAL A 159 -26.19 -13.90 -0.97
N ASP A 160 -26.58 -14.86 -1.79
CA ASP A 160 -27.66 -15.81 -1.52
C ASP A 160 -27.18 -17.10 -0.82
N HIS A 161 -25.88 -17.20 -0.47
CA HIS A 161 -25.30 -18.36 0.19
C HIS A 161 -24.87 -18.02 1.61
N GLU A 162 -25.25 -18.90 2.57
CA GLU A 162 -24.71 -18.82 3.91
C GLU A 162 -23.35 -19.52 3.95
N GLU A 163 -22.30 -18.77 4.28
CA GLU A 163 -20.93 -19.31 4.44
C GLU A 163 -20.24 -18.69 5.65
N LYS A 164 -19.48 -19.51 6.40
CA LYS A 164 -18.54 -19.05 7.41
C LYS A 164 -17.14 -19.07 6.82
N ILE A 165 -16.53 -17.91 6.74
CA ILE A 165 -15.21 -17.75 6.14
C ILE A 165 -14.18 -17.33 7.20
N LEU A 166 -12.97 -17.84 7.04
CA LEU A 166 -11.79 -17.38 7.75
C LEU A 166 -10.92 -16.62 6.76
N VAL A 167 -10.73 -15.34 6.99
CA VAL A 167 -9.80 -14.51 6.22
C VAL A 167 -8.47 -14.48 6.97
N PHE A 168 -7.42 -14.95 6.30
CA PHE A 168 -6.06 -14.99 6.81
C PHE A 168 -5.22 -13.97 6.00
N ASP A 169 -4.95 -12.83 6.61
CA ASP A 169 -4.25 -11.72 5.99
C ASP A 169 -2.84 -11.58 6.54
N LEU A 170 -1.85 -12.03 5.76
CA LEU A 170 -0.44 -11.87 6.09
C LEU A 170 0.22 -10.95 5.05
N GLY A 171 0.24 -9.67 5.38
CA GLY A 171 0.83 -8.62 4.56
C GLY A 171 2.34 -8.49 4.73
N GLY A 172 2.87 -7.31 4.39
CA GLY A 172 4.29 -6.99 4.55
C GLY A 172 4.69 -6.69 6.00
N GLY A 173 3.78 -6.13 6.81
CA GLY A 173 4.09 -5.66 8.15
C GLY A 173 3.12 -6.09 9.24
N THR A 174 1.94 -6.55 8.88
CA THR A 174 0.84 -6.91 9.80
C THR A 174 0.26 -8.28 9.45
N PHE A 175 -0.30 -8.92 10.46
CA PHE A 175 -1.01 -10.17 10.35
C PHE A 175 -2.37 -10.07 11.02
N ASP A 176 -3.44 -10.37 10.29
CA ASP A 176 -4.81 -10.40 10.79
C ASP A 176 -5.51 -11.70 10.44
N VAL A 177 -6.36 -12.16 11.35
CA VAL A 177 -7.30 -13.25 11.13
C VAL A 177 -8.68 -12.76 11.50
N SER A 178 -9.63 -12.85 10.58
CA SER A 178 -11.03 -12.53 10.85
C SER A 178 -11.94 -13.69 10.46
N ILE A 179 -12.95 -13.93 11.27
CA ILE A 179 -14.00 -14.91 10.99
C ILE A 179 -15.27 -14.12 10.70
N LEU A 180 -15.87 -14.40 9.55
CA LEU A 180 -17.09 -13.75 9.10
C LEU A 180 -18.15 -14.79 8.77
N GLU A 181 -19.39 -14.40 8.96
CA GLU A 181 -20.57 -15.10 8.46
C GLU A 181 -21.18 -14.27 7.33
N LEU A 182 -21.35 -14.89 6.19
CA LEU A 182 -21.97 -14.31 5.00
C LEU A 182 -23.34 -14.95 4.82
N GLY A 183 -24.37 -14.14 4.56
CA GLY A 183 -25.71 -14.65 4.28
C GLY A 183 -26.69 -13.50 4.02
N ASP A 184 -27.62 -13.68 3.08
CA ASP A 184 -28.67 -12.72 2.75
C ASP A 184 -28.18 -11.27 2.53
N GLY A 185 -27.00 -11.11 1.94
CA GLY A 185 -26.37 -9.79 1.72
C GLY A 185 -25.71 -9.18 2.97
N VAL A 186 -25.70 -9.89 4.10
CA VAL A 186 -25.04 -9.44 5.32
C VAL A 186 -23.66 -10.07 5.42
N PHE A 187 -22.66 -9.23 5.69
CA PHE A 187 -21.29 -9.61 6.01
C PHE A 187 -21.04 -9.28 7.47
N ASP A 188 -21.15 -10.27 8.33
CA ASP A 188 -21.05 -10.11 9.77
C ASP A 188 -19.70 -10.63 10.28
N VAL A 189 -18.89 -9.75 10.85
CA VAL A 189 -17.61 -10.11 11.47
C VAL A 189 -17.91 -10.67 12.86
N LEU A 190 -17.66 -11.97 13.05
CA LEU A 190 -17.86 -12.64 14.33
C LEU A 190 -16.70 -12.38 15.30
N SER A 191 -15.48 -12.39 14.77
CA SER A 191 -14.28 -12.15 15.56
C SER A 191 -13.11 -11.70 14.70
N THR A 192 -12.16 -11.02 15.34
CA THR A 192 -10.86 -10.68 14.72
C THR A 192 -9.74 -10.79 15.74
N SER A 193 -8.57 -11.21 15.29
CA SER A 193 -7.35 -11.31 16.08
C SER A 193 -6.14 -11.04 15.17
N GLY A 194 -4.99 -10.65 15.73
CA GLY A 194 -3.85 -10.36 14.88
C GLY A 194 -2.56 -10.01 15.63
N ASP A 195 -1.55 -9.64 14.85
CA ASP A 195 -0.23 -9.18 15.31
C ASP A 195 0.25 -8.05 14.37
N ASN A 196 0.26 -6.82 14.87
CA ASN A 196 0.64 -5.62 14.11
C ASN A 196 2.15 -5.53 13.81
N HIS A 197 2.94 -6.50 14.27
CA HIS A 197 4.38 -6.57 14.09
C HIS A 197 4.83 -7.94 13.53
N LEU A 198 3.99 -8.54 12.68
CA LEU A 198 4.30 -9.77 11.97
C LEU A 198 3.92 -9.62 10.50
N GLY A 199 4.88 -9.80 9.61
CA GLY A 199 4.63 -9.71 8.17
C GLY A 199 5.86 -10.06 7.34
N GLY A 200 5.76 -9.91 6.04
CA GLY A 200 6.81 -10.25 5.07
C GLY A 200 8.16 -9.61 5.32
N ASP A 201 8.19 -8.39 5.89
CA ASP A 201 9.42 -7.69 6.27
C ASP A 201 10.19 -8.46 7.36
N ASP A 202 9.49 -9.16 8.27
CA ASP A 202 10.13 -9.96 9.31
C ASP A 202 10.77 -11.22 8.73
N PHE A 203 10.12 -11.82 7.70
CA PHE A 203 10.72 -12.92 6.94
C PHE A 203 11.97 -12.46 6.17
N ASP A 204 11.95 -11.28 5.58
CA ASP A 204 13.11 -10.68 4.92
C ASP A 204 14.23 -10.43 5.91
N ASN A 205 13.93 -9.91 7.10
CA ASN A 205 14.92 -9.66 8.15
C ASN A 205 15.64 -10.94 8.60
N LYS A 206 14.95 -12.08 8.68
CA LYS A 206 15.57 -13.38 8.97
C LYS A 206 16.61 -13.78 7.91
N ILE A 207 16.31 -13.50 6.64
CA ILE A 207 17.29 -13.75 5.54
C ILE A 207 18.45 -12.76 5.66
N ILE A 208 18.20 -11.48 5.92
CA ILE A 208 19.23 -10.45 6.07
C ILE A 208 20.18 -10.83 7.22
N GLU A 209 19.64 -11.17 8.39
CA GLU A 209 20.43 -11.61 9.54
C GLU A 209 21.32 -12.81 9.20
N PHE A 210 20.77 -13.79 8.49
CA PHE A 210 21.51 -14.94 8.01
C PHE A 210 22.64 -14.53 7.07
N LEU A 211 22.38 -13.67 6.06
CA LEU A 211 23.40 -13.23 5.11
C LEU A 211 24.51 -12.40 5.76
N VAL A 212 24.15 -11.52 6.71
CA VAL A 212 25.13 -10.74 7.48
C VAL A 212 26.03 -11.66 8.32
N ALA A 213 25.45 -12.67 8.97
CA ALA A 213 26.19 -13.63 9.78
C ALA A 213 27.15 -14.49 8.92
N GLU A 214 26.68 -14.99 7.78
CA GLU A 214 27.51 -15.76 6.83
C GLU A 214 28.65 -14.91 6.30
N PHE A 215 28.39 -13.68 5.86
CA PHE A 215 29.44 -12.79 5.35
C PHE A 215 30.48 -12.43 6.42
N LYS A 216 30.03 -12.15 7.65
CA LYS A 216 30.90 -11.87 8.78
C LYS A 216 31.78 -13.06 9.15
N ARG A 217 31.22 -14.28 9.11
CA ARG A 217 31.98 -15.51 9.34
C ARG A 217 33.09 -15.69 8.31
N ASP A 218 32.79 -15.44 7.03
CA ASP A 218 33.70 -15.74 5.92
C ASP A 218 34.73 -14.63 5.67
N ASN A 219 34.36 -13.35 5.93
CA ASN A 219 35.19 -12.18 5.61
C ASN A 219 35.61 -11.34 6.84
N GLY A 220 35.08 -11.62 8.03
CA GLY A 220 35.36 -10.85 9.24
C GLY A 220 34.71 -9.45 9.28
N ILE A 221 33.90 -9.08 8.29
CA ILE A 221 33.29 -7.75 8.14
C ILE A 221 31.78 -7.82 8.44
N ASP A 222 31.30 -6.86 9.23
CA ASP A 222 29.89 -6.74 9.60
C ASP A 222 29.18 -5.77 8.65
N LEU A 223 28.38 -6.31 7.72
CA LEU A 223 27.65 -5.51 6.74
C LEU A 223 26.54 -4.67 7.36
N SER A 224 26.10 -4.94 8.60
CA SER A 224 25.02 -4.18 9.26
C SER A 224 25.38 -2.71 9.50
N GLN A 225 26.66 -2.36 9.46
CA GLN A 225 27.15 -0.99 9.63
C GLN A 225 27.16 -0.18 8.31
N ASP A 226 26.98 -0.84 7.17
CA ASP A 226 26.96 -0.20 5.83
C ASP A 226 25.52 -0.11 5.33
N LYS A 227 24.98 1.12 5.31
CA LYS A 227 23.59 1.39 4.88
C LYS A 227 23.32 0.97 3.44
N MET A 228 24.30 1.13 2.53
CA MET A 228 24.13 0.73 1.12
C MET A 228 24.14 -0.79 0.99
N ALA A 229 25.03 -1.48 1.70
CA ALA A 229 25.04 -2.92 1.76
C ALA A 229 23.73 -3.48 2.34
N MET A 230 23.25 -2.89 3.44
CA MET A 230 21.97 -3.29 4.06
C MET A 230 20.78 -3.11 3.12
N GLN A 231 20.71 -2.03 2.33
CA GLN A 231 19.64 -1.85 1.36
C GLN A 231 19.70 -2.91 0.25
N ARG A 232 20.89 -3.23 -0.25
CA ARG A 232 21.08 -4.30 -1.24
C ARG A 232 20.73 -5.68 -0.68
N LEU A 233 21.06 -5.93 0.60
CA LEU A 233 20.65 -7.15 1.29
C LEU A 233 19.14 -7.24 1.44
N LYS A 234 18.45 -6.13 1.74
CA LYS A 234 17.00 -6.07 1.84
C LYS A 234 16.34 -6.44 0.51
N ASP A 235 16.78 -5.84 -0.59
CA ASP A 235 16.23 -6.13 -1.93
C ASP A 235 16.48 -7.59 -2.33
N ALA A 236 17.67 -8.12 -2.04
CA ALA A 236 18.03 -9.51 -2.32
C ALA A 236 17.25 -10.51 -1.44
N ALA A 237 17.00 -10.17 -0.17
CA ALA A 237 16.20 -10.99 0.74
C ALA A 237 14.73 -11.05 0.31
N GLU A 238 14.12 -9.92 -0.03
CA GLU A 238 12.74 -9.87 -0.56
C GLU A 238 12.63 -10.72 -1.83
N LYS A 239 13.59 -10.59 -2.75
CA LYS A 239 13.63 -11.40 -3.98
C LYS A 239 13.76 -12.89 -3.66
N ALA A 240 14.70 -13.27 -2.80
CA ALA A 240 14.91 -14.66 -2.41
C ALA A 240 13.67 -15.27 -1.75
N LYS A 241 13.01 -14.55 -0.85
CA LYS A 241 11.72 -14.95 -0.26
C LYS A 241 10.67 -15.24 -1.33
N LYS A 242 10.53 -14.35 -2.32
CA LYS A 242 9.58 -14.54 -3.43
C LYS A 242 9.94 -15.74 -4.30
N ASP A 243 11.22 -15.88 -4.67
CA ASP A 243 11.71 -17.01 -5.47
C ASP A 243 11.45 -18.35 -4.77
N LEU A 244 11.73 -18.44 -3.47
CA LEU A 244 11.55 -19.66 -2.66
C LEU A 244 10.09 -20.06 -2.46
N SER A 245 9.13 -19.20 -2.79
CA SER A 245 7.72 -19.59 -2.87
C SER A 245 7.43 -20.48 -4.08
N GLY A 246 8.21 -20.34 -5.16
CA GLY A 246 8.07 -21.13 -6.39
C GLY A 246 9.12 -22.24 -6.57
N VAL A 247 10.36 -22.01 -6.09
CA VAL A 247 11.48 -22.94 -6.29
C VAL A 247 12.04 -23.45 -4.93
N THR A 248 12.79 -24.55 -4.96
CA THR A 248 13.37 -25.15 -3.74
C THR A 248 14.70 -24.55 -3.30
N SER A 249 15.35 -23.79 -4.19
CA SER A 249 16.58 -23.06 -3.89
C SER A 249 16.74 -21.85 -4.79
N THR A 250 17.40 -20.81 -4.29
CA THR A 250 17.76 -19.62 -5.07
C THR A 250 19.18 -19.19 -4.75
N GLN A 251 19.85 -18.58 -5.70
CA GLN A 251 21.18 -18.01 -5.51
C GLN A 251 21.08 -16.51 -5.26
N ILE A 252 21.68 -16.06 -4.16
CA ILE A 252 21.83 -14.65 -3.81
C ILE A 252 23.25 -14.25 -4.19
N SER A 253 23.38 -13.35 -5.17
CA SER A 253 24.68 -12.86 -5.65
C SER A 253 24.68 -11.34 -5.59
N LEU A 254 25.53 -10.76 -4.76
CA LEU A 254 25.71 -9.34 -4.59
C LEU A 254 27.19 -8.97 -4.81
N PRO A 255 27.56 -8.74 -6.09
CA PRO A 255 28.92 -8.33 -6.41
C PRO A 255 29.24 -6.96 -5.81
N PHE A 256 30.50 -6.77 -5.37
CA PHE A 256 30.97 -5.49 -4.81
C PHE A 256 30.10 -5.00 -3.65
N ILE A 257 29.75 -5.91 -2.71
CA ILE A 257 28.87 -5.56 -1.58
C ILE A 257 29.57 -4.62 -0.61
N THR A 258 30.88 -4.77 -0.43
CA THR A 258 31.75 -3.90 0.37
C THR A 258 33.20 -4.02 -0.10
N ALA A 259 34.11 -3.25 0.50
CA ALA A 259 35.54 -3.32 0.27
C ALA A 259 36.27 -3.86 1.50
N GLY A 260 37.15 -4.84 1.29
CA GLY A 260 38.09 -5.33 2.28
C GLY A 260 39.50 -4.75 2.05
N GLU A 261 40.47 -5.12 2.91
CA GLU A 261 41.88 -4.68 2.79
C GLU A 261 42.51 -5.08 1.44
N ALA A 262 42.14 -6.24 0.90
CA ALA A 262 42.66 -6.78 -0.35
C ALA A 262 41.88 -6.37 -1.60
N GLY A 263 40.83 -5.56 -1.48
CA GLY A 263 40.00 -5.13 -2.59
C GLY A 263 38.50 -5.38 -2.37
N PRO A 264 37.69 -5.31 -3.46
CA PRO A 264 36.22 -5.47 -3.37
C PRO A 264 35.87 -6.92 -2.97
N LEU A 265 34.84 -7.03 -2.15
CA LEU A 265 34.28 -8.29 -1.68
C LEU A 265 32.87 -8.51 -2.26
N HIS A 266 32.54 -9.77 -2.48
CA HIS A 266 31.27 -10.21 -3.05
C HIS A 266 30.56 -11.13 -2.05
N LEU A 267 29.22 -11.07 -2.05
CA LEU A 267 28.42 -12.02 -1.31
C LEU A 267 27.77 -12.97 -2.31
N GLU A 268 28.03 -14.26 -2.15
CA GLU A 268 27.41 -15.34 -2.93
C GLU A 268 26.94 -16.44 -1.98
N VAL A 269 25.63 -16.61 -1.89
CA VAL A 269 25.01 -17.60 -1.01
C VAL A 269 23.86 -18.29 -1.74
N THR A 270 23.84 -19.61 -1.67
CA THR A 270 22.69 -20.41 -2.10
C THR A 270 21.77 -20.63 -0.91
N LEU A 271 20.56 -20.09 -0.97
CA LEU A 271 19.55 -20.27 0.05
C LEU A 271 18.53 -21.31 -0.41
N THR A 272 18.35 -22.37 0.38
CA THR A 272 17.32 -23.39 0.13
C THR A 272 16.02 -23.04 0.86
N ARG A 273 14.88 -23.52 0.35
CA ARG A 273 13.59 -23.40 1.03
C ARG A 273 13.63 -24.04 2.42
N ALA A 274 14.25 -25.21 2.58
CA ALA A 274 14.39 -25.86 3.86
C ALA A 274 15.17 -25.00 4.88
N LYS A 275 16.21 -24.29 4.45
CA LYS A 275 16.95 -23.35 5.31
C LYS A 275 16.09 -22.12 5.63
N PHE A 276 15.37 -21.57 4.65
CA PHE A 276 14.45 -20.47 4.86
C PHE A 276 13.34 -20.85 5.85
N ASP A 277 12.71 -22.02 5.70
CA ASP A 277 11.70 -22.52 6.61
C ASP A 277 12.24 -22.67 8.04
N GLN A 278 13.50 -23.13 8.18
CA GLN A 278 14.17 -23.20 9.48
C GLN A 278 14.38 -21.82 10.12
N LEU A 279 14.82 -20.83 9.32
CA LEU A 279 15.07 -19.46 9.79
C LEU A 279 13.79 -18.74 10.22
N THR A 280 12.67 -19.07 9.61
CA THR A 280 11.38 -18.37 9.77
C THR A 280 10.35 -19.18 10.57
N LEU A 281 10.74 -20.30 11.15
CA LEU A 281 9.83 -21.19 11.89
C LEU A 281 9.08 -20.46 13.00
N ASP A 282 9.77 -19.62 13.75
CA ASP A 282 9.18 -18.83 14.83
C ASP A 282 8.10 -17.85 14.32
N LEU A 283 8.30 -17.26 13.15
CA LEU A 283 7.33 -16.36 12.53
C LEU A 283 6.05 -17.12 12.09
N VAL A 284 6.24 -18.30 11.50
CA VAL A 284 5.11 -19.16 11.11
C VAL A 284 4.33 -19.63 12.34
N GLU A 285 5.02 -20.04 13.42
CA GLU A 285 4.38 -20.44 14.67
C GLU A 285 3.56 -19.30 15.29
N ARG A 286 4.02 -18.05 15.21
CA ARG A 286 3.28 -16.87 15.70
C ARG A 286 1.94 -16.67 15.00
N THR A 287 1.74 -17.17 13.79
CA THR A 287 0.45 -17.04 13.09
C THR A 287 -0.64 -17.95 13.67
N LYS A 288 -0.28 -19.03 14.37
CA LYS A 288 -1.25 -20.02 14.85
C LYS A 288 -2.11 -19.53 16.00
N GLU A 289 -1.52 -18.79 16.93
CA GLU A 289 -2.25 -18.31 18.10
C GLU A 289 -3.40 -17.34 17.74
N PRO A 290 -3.23 -16.34 16.86
CA PRO A 290 -4.34 -15.51 16.39
C PRO A 290 -5.45 -16.31 15.69
N VAL A 291 -5.11 -17.35 14.91
CA VAL A 291 -6.11 -18.25 14.29
C VAL A 291 -6.95 -18.95 15.34
N ARG A 292 -6.32 -19.57 16.34
CA ARG A 292 -7.00 -20.27 17.43
C ARG A 292 -7.87 -19.32 18.27
N ARG A 293 -7.35 -18.12 18.54
CA ARG A 293 -8.07 -17.09 19.28
C ARG A 293 -9.31 -16.61 18.52
N ALA A 294 -9.18 -16.34 17.23
CA ALA A 294 -10.31 -15.92 16.42
C ALA A 294 -11.41 -16.99 16.39
N LEU A 295 -11.05 -18.27 16.22
CA LEU A 295 -12.00 -19.39 16.30
C LEU A 295 -12.68 -19.47 17.66
N SER A 296 -11.91 -19.39 18.74
CA SER A 296 -12.44 -19.43 20.11
C SER A 296 -13.39 -18.27 20.40
N ASP A 297 -13.03 -17.06 19.99
CA ASP A 297 -13.84 -15.85 20.20
C ASP A 297 -15.14 -15.88 19.37
N ALA A 298 -15.12 -16.49 18.18
CA ALA A 298 -16.31 -16.71 17.37
C ALA A 298 -17.18 -17.88 17.91
N GLY A 299 -16.70 -18.66 18.88
CA GLY A 299 -17.37 -19.85 19.38
C GLY A 299 -17.44 -20.98 18.35
N LEU A 300 -16.50 -21.02 17.39
CA LEU A 300 -16.48 -21.97 16.29
C LEU A 300 -15.27 -22.91 16.39
N SER A 301 -15.48 -24.13 15.92
CA SER A 301 -14.41 -25.08 15.62
C SER A 301 -13.90 -24.86 14.19
N ALA A 302 -12.67 -25.28 13.89
CA ALA A 302 -12.10 -25.21 12.55
C ALA A 302 -12.94 -25.96 11.48
N SER A 303 -13.66 -27.01 11.87
CA SER A 303 -14.54 -27.80 10.98
C SER A 303 -15.78 -27.03 10.51
N GLU A 304 -16.21 -26.00 11.26
CA GLU A 304 -17.38 -25.18 10.94
C GLU A 304 -17.04 -24.03 9.97
N ILE A 305 -15.76 -23.84 9.66
CA ILE A 305 -15.33 -22.89 8.64
C ILE A 305 -15.54 -23.52 7.25
N ASP A 306 -16.26 -22.85 6.38
CA ASP A 306 -16.52 -23.33 5.01
C ASP A 306 -15.36 -23.03 4.08
N GLN A 307 -14.80 -21.81 4.15
CA GLN A 307 -13.74 -21.35 3.29
C GLN A 307 -12.64 -20.62 4.07
N VAL A 308 -11.40 -20.76 3.58
CA VAL A 308 -10.25 -19.98 4.04
C VAL A 308 -9.79 -19.09 2.90
N ILE A 309 -9.82 -17.79 3.11
CA ILE A 309 -9.44 -16.78 2.11
C ILE A 309 -8.05 -16.23 2.47
N PHE A 310 -7.11 -16.30 1.54
CA PHE A 310 -5.78 -15.73 1.70
C PHE A 310 -5.72 -14.29 1.19
N VAL A 311 -5.14 -13.43 2.01
CA VAL A 311 -4.88 -12.02 1.72
C VAL A 311 -3.42 -11.70 2.06
N GLY A 312 -2.82 -10.80 1.30
CA GLY A 312 -1.42 -10.39 1.45
C GLY A 312 -0.43 -11.35 0.78
N GLY A 313 0.62 -10.77 0.20
CA GLY A 313 1.61 -11.52 -0.58
C GLY A 313 2.38 -12.58 0.20
N SER A 314 2.51 -12.42 1.52
CA SER A 314 3.24 -13.37 2.38
C SER A 314 2.48 -14.69 2.60
N THR A 315 1.19 -14.76 2.27
CA THR A 315 0.42 -16.02 2.24
C THR A 315 0.88 -16.99 1.14
N ARG A 316 1.71 -16.52 0.21
CA ARG A 316 2.31 -17.37 -0.84
C ARG A 316 3.45 -18.25 -0.32
N ILE A 317 3.97 -17.99 0.90
CA ILE A 317 5.04 -18.77 1.52
C ILE A 317 4.54 -20.18 1.83
N PRO A 318 5.18 -21.25 1.28
CA PRO A 318 4.69 -22.63 1.43
C PRO A 318 4.51 -23.08 2.87
N ALA A 319 5.42 -22.69 3.78
CA ALA A 319 5.32 -23.01 5.20
C ALA A 319 4.09 -22.38 5.87
N VAL A 320 3.68 -21.18 5.44
CA VAL A 320 2.46 -20.51 5.91
C VAL A 320 1.22 -21.25 5.40
N VAL A 321 1.19 -21.61 4.11
CA VAL A 321 0.08 -22.40 3.52
C VAL A 321 -0.13 -23.69 4.30
N GLU A 322 0.96 -24.42 4.58
CA GLU A 322 0.90 -25.69 5.31
C GLU A 322 0.47 -25.51 6.78
N ALA A 323 0.91 -24.43 7.43
CA ALA A 323 0.49 -24.12 8.79
C ALA A 323 -1.03 -23.87 8.86
N VAL A 324 -1.58 -23.07 7.95
CA VAL A 324 -3.02 -22.81 7.89
C VAL A 324 -3.82 -24.08 7.57
N ARG A 325 -3.34 -24.89 6.63
CA ARG A 325 -3.95 -26.18 6.30
C ARG A 325 -4.02 -27.11 7.53
N LYS A 326 -2.97 -27.16 8.34
CA LYS A 326 -2.94 -27.96 9.57
C LYS A 326 -3.87 -27.43 10.65
N GLU A 327 -3.96 -26.10 10.82
CA GLU A 327 -4.80 -25.49 11.84
C GLU A 327 -6.30 -25.55 11.47
N THR A 328 -6.64 -25.43 10.19
CA THR A 328 -8.04 -25.33 9.74
C THR A 328 -8.59 -26.62 9.12
N GLY A 329 -7.72 -27.53 8.68
CA GLY A 329 -8.13 -28.71 7.89
C GLY A 329 -8.64 -28.38 6.49
N LYS A 330 -8.50 -27.13 6.03
CA LYS A 330 -9.03 -26.63 4.75
C LYS A 330 -7.91 -26.22 3.81
N GLU A 331 -8.13 -26.43 2.52
CA GLU A 331 -7.29 -25.81 1.47
C GLU A 331 -7.69 -24.34 1.32
N PRO A 332 -6.72 -23.42 1.30
CA PRO A 332 -7.02 -22.02 1.05
C PRO A 332 -7.65 -21.81 -0.32
N ASN A 333 -8.68 -20.98 -0.38
CA ASN A 333 -9.36 -20.61 -1.60
C ASN A 333 -8.45 -19.74 -2.48
N LYS A 334 -8.37 -20.07 -3.77
CA LYS A 334 -7.49 -19.39 -4.76
C LYS A 334 -8.28 -18.58 -5.80
N SER A 335 -9.58 -18.37 -5.58
CA SER A 335 -10.43 -17.63 -6.53
C SER A 335 -10.13 -16.12 -6.55
N VAL A 336 -9.56 -15.58 -5.49
CA VAL A 336 -9.20 -14.17 -5.36
C VAL A 336 -7.69 -13.96 -5.41
N ASN A 337 -7.27 -12.82 -5.95
CA ASN A 337 -5.87 -12.42 -5.92
C ASN A 337 -5.56 -11.77 -4.56
N PRO A 338 -4.67 -12.37 -3.74
CA PRO A 338 -4.39 -11.86 -2.40
C PRO A 338 -3.74 -10.48 -2.36
N ASP A 339 -3.19 -9.99 -3.48
CA ASP A 339 -2.57 -8.67 -3.57
C ASP A 339 -3.55 -7.56 -4.01
N GLU A 340 -4.77 -7.92 -4.46
CA GLU A 340 -5.73 -7.00 -5.08
C GLU A 340 -7.09 -6.99 -4.37
N VAL A 341 -7.46 -8.09 -3.75
CA VAL A 341 -8.80 -8.33 -3.22
C VAL A 341 -9.24 -7.27 -2.21
N VAL A 342 -8.31 -6.73 -1.43
CA VAL A 342 -8.57 -5.70 -0.42
C VAL A 342 -9.01 -4.38 -1.07
N ALA A 343 -8.27 -3.90 -2.07
CA ALA A 343 -8.62 -2.68 -2.80
C ALA A 343 -9.96 -2.83 -3.54
N MET A 344 -10.19 -4.01 -4.12
CA MET A 344 -11.46 -4.32 -4.78
C MET A 344 -12.64 -4.25 -3.81
N GLY A 345 -12.49 -4.83 -2.61
CA GLY A 345 -13.51 -4.76 -1.56
C GLY A 345 -13.74 -3.33 -1.04
N ALA A 346 -12.69 -2.53 -0.92
CA ALA A 346 -12.80 -1.12 -0.58
C ALA A 346 -13.59 -0.33 -1.64
N ALA A 347 -13.39 -0.62 -2.92
CA ALA A 347 -14.16 0.00 -4.00
C ALA A 347 -15.64 -0.43 -3.99
N ILE A 348 -15.93 -1.70 -3.68
CA ILE A 348 -17.30 -2.19 -3.49
C ILE A 348 -17.97 -1.44 -2.33
N GLN A 349 -17.26 -1.25 -1.21
CA GLN A 349 -17.76 -0.45 -0.10
C GLN A 349 -18.03 1.01 -0.51
N GLY A 350 -17.21 1.58 -1.38
CA GLY A 350 -17.47 2.87 -2.01
C GLY A 350 -18.78 2.87 -2.79
N GLY A 351 -19.06 1.81 -3.56
CA GLY A 351 -20.30 1.59 -4.27
C GLY A 351 -21.53 1.45 -3.37
N VAL A 352 -21.37 0.81 -2.21
CA VAL A 352 -22.43 0.74 -1.18
C VAL A 352 -22.74 2.14 -0.63
N ILE A 353 -21.71 2.95 -0.36
CA ILE A 353 -21.87 4.32 0.15
C ILE A 353 -22.53 5.24 -0.88
N SER A 354 -22.15 5.12 -2.16
CA SER A 354 -22.77 5.91 -3.26
C SER A 354 -24.18 5.44 -3.64
N GLY A 355 -24.57 4.22 -3.22
CA GLY A 355 -25.86 3.61 -3.55
C GLY A 355 -25.86 2.86 -4.90
N ASP A 356 -24.70 2.68 -5.51
CA ASP A 356 -24.54 1.90 -6.75
C ASP A 356 -24.67 0.39 -6.47
N VAL A 357 -24.17 -0.06 -5.31
CA VAL A 357 -24.38 -1.41 -4.79
C VAL A 357 -25.48 -1.37 -3.73
N LYS A 358 -26.51 -2.19 -3.87
CA LYS A 358 -27.65 -2.29 -2.97
C LYS A 358 -27.65 -3.65 -2.29
N ASP A 359 -28.41 -3.71 -1.19
CA ASP A 359 -28.67 -4.95 -0.48
C ASP A 359 -27.45 -5.63 0.15
N ILE A 360 -26.41 -4.83 0.45
CA ILE A 360 -25.23 -5.27 1.19
C ILE A 360 -25.12 -4.47 2.48
N VAL A 361 -24.97 -5.19 3.58
CA VAL A 361 -24.73 -4.64 4.93
C VAL A 361 -23.43 -5.22 5.47
N LEU A 362 -22.52 -4.33 5.89
CA LEU A 362 -21.26 -4.68 6.51
C LEU A 362 -21.31 -4.35 7.99
N LEU A 363 -21.19 -5.37 8.83
CA LEU A 363 -21.08 -5.27 10.28
C LEU A 363 -19.65 -5.65 10.68
N ASP A 364 -18.92 -4.68 11.20
CA ASP A 364 -17.53 -4.87 11.66
C ASP A 364 -17.47 -4.88 13.21
N VAL A 365 -16.32 -5.22 13.78
CA VAL A 365 -16.14 -5.34 15.23
C VAL A 365 -14.94 -4.54 15.72
N THR A 366 -14.98 -4.15 17.00
CA THR A 366 -13.78 -3.60 17.66
C THR A 366 -12.79 -4.72 17.99
N PRO A 367 -11.49 -4.59 17.64
CA PRO A 367 -10.51 -5.67 17.81
C PRO A 367 -10.08 -5.87 19.27
N LEU A 368 -10.21 -4.84 20.11
CA LEU A 368 -9.74 -4.80 21.49
C LEU A 368 -10.80 -4.23 22.41
N SER A 369 -10.81 -4.72 23.66
CA SER A 369 -11.68 -4.19 24.71
C SER A 369 -11.32 -2.74 25.05
N LEU A 370 -12.34 -1.96 25.40
CA LEU A 370 -12.26 -0.56 25.80
C LEU A 370 -12.82 -0.37 27.20
N GLY A 371 -12.19 0.48 27.98
CA GLY A 371 -12.63 0.73 29.34
C GLY A 371 -11.82 1.84 30.00
N ILE A 372 -11.94 1.93 31.32
CA ILE A 372 -11.27 2.93 32.14
C ILE A 372 -10.47 2.29 33.27
N GLU A 373 -9.50 3.05 33.78
CA GLU A 373 -8.86 2.75 35.06
C GLU A 373 -9.81 3.03 36.21
N THR A 374 -9.92 2.08 37.11
CA THR A 374 -10.69 2.19 38.35
C THR A 374 -9.77 2.02 39.57
N MET A 375 -10.35 2.14 40.77
CA MET A 375 -9.62 2.09 42.03
C MET A 375 -8.67 0.87 42.09
N GLY A 376 -7.43 1.12 42.52
CA GLY A 376 -6.39 0.08 42.58
C GLY A 376 -5.64 -0.17 41.26
N GLY A 377 -5.81 0.70 40.24
CA GLY A 377 -5.16 0.55 38.95
C GLY A 377 -5.74 -0.60 38.11
N VAL A 378 -6.97 -0.95 38.36
CA VAL A 378 -7.67 -2.04 37.64
C VAL A 378 -8.27 -1.51 36.36
N PHE A 379 -8.14 -2.29 35.27
CA PHE A 379 -8.82 -2.01 34.00
C PHE A 379 -10.25 -2.57 34.04
N THR A 380 -11.23 -1.68 34.05
CA THR A 380 -12.65 -2.03 33.98
C THR A 380 -13.16 -1.86 32.56
N LYS A 381 -13.52 -2.97 31.92
CA LYS A 381 -14.04 -2.99 30.56
C LYS A 381 -15.48 -2.50 30.51
N LEU A 382 -15.79 -1.63 29.53
CA LEU A 382 -17.13 -1.19 29.17
C LEU A 382 -17.59 -1.82 27.85
N ILE A 383 -16.67 -1.93 26.89
CA ILE A 383 -16.91 -2.58 25.62
C ILE A 383 -15.91 -3.73 25.49
N ASP A 384 -16.40 -4.93 25.29
CA ASP A 384 -15.56 -6.10 25.05
C ASP A 384 -15.06 -6.14 23.61
N ARG A 385 -13.89 -6.76 23.40
CA ARG A 385 -13.41 -7.05 22.04
C ARG A 385 -14.46 -7.84 21.26
N ASN A 386 -14.43 -7.72 19.97
CA ASN A 386 -15.38 -8.34 19.04
C ASN A 386 -16.84 -7.87 19.24
N THR A 387 -17.04 -6.70 19.87
CA THR A 387 -18.34 -6.04 19.87
C THR A 387 -18.58 -5.39 18.51
N THR A 388 -19.74 -5.67 17.90
CA THR A 388 -20.14 -5.08 16.61
C THR A 388 -20.20 -3.54 16.68
N ILE A 389 -19.69 -2.87 15.67
CA ILE A 389 -19.66 -1.42 15.53
C ILE A 389 -20.52 -0.94 14.35
N PRO A 390 -21.14 0.27 14.43
CA PRO A 390 -21.05 1.24 15.52
C PRO A 390 -21.79 0.78 16.80
N THR A 391 -21.29 1.22 17.95
CA THR A 391 -21.90 0.87 19.25
C THR A 391 -21.72 1.99 20.27
N SER A 392 -22.61 2.02 21.25
CA SER A 392 -22.53 2.94 22.42
C SER A 392 -22.84 2.15 23.68
N LYS A 393 -21.98 2.26 24.69
CA LYS A 393 -22.19 1.65 26.01
C LYS A 393 -21.85 2.60 27.13
N SER A 394 -22.69 2.63 28.16
CA SER A 394 -22.52 3.46 29.34
C SER A 394 -22.48 2.61 30.62
N GLN A 395 -21.69 3.08 31.57
CA GLN A 395 -21.67 2.52 32.94
C GLN A 395 -21.51 3.63 33.95
N VAL A 396 -22.21 3.49 35.09
CA VAL A 396 -22.13 4.46 36.20
C VAL A 396 -21.02 4.04 37.16
N PHE A 397 -20.15 4.97 37.45
CA PHE A 397 -19.07 4.89 38.43
C PHE A 397 -19.30 5.91 39.56
N SER A 398 -18.43 5.92 40.56
CA SER A 398 -18.52 6.85 41.66
C SER A 398 -17.12 7.35 42.11
N THR A 399 -17.11 8.31 43.03
CA THR A 399 -15.87 8.85 43.63
C THR A 399 -15.22 7.82 44.57
N ALA A 400 -13.88 7.80 44.59
CA ALA A 400 -13.06 6.92 45.42
C ALA A 400 -12.74 7.53 46.81
N ALA A 401 -12.89 8.86 46.98
CA ALA A 401 -12.61 9.60 48.22
C ALA A 401 -13.77 10.51 48.62
N ASP A 402 -13.86 10.82 49.91
CA ASP A 402 -14.82 11.80 50.41
C ASP A 402 -14.50 13.21 49.91
N ASN A 403 -15.55 13.98 49.57
CA ASN A 403 -15.45 15.35 49.07
C ASN A 403 -14.51 15.51 47.85
N GLN A 404 -14.42 14.51 47.01
CA GLN A 404 -13.61 14.53 45.78
C GLN A 404 -14.21 15.53 44.77
N PRO A 405 -13.50 16.63 44.41
CA PRO A 405 -14.07 17.70 43.59
C PRO A 405 -13.99 17.39 42.08
N ALA A 406 -13.23 16.37 41.70
CA ALA A 406 -13.03 15.96 40.30
C ALA A 406 -12.74 14.47 40.21
N VAL A 407 -13.07 13.86 39.07
CA VAL A 407 -12.66 12.50 38.72
C VAL A 407 -11.78 12.53 37.49
N ASP A 408 -10.67 11.78 37.54
CA ASP A 408 -9.84 11.50 36.36
C ASP A 408 -10.39 10.30 35.62
N VAL A 409 -10.72 10.48 34.37
CA VAL A 409 -11.11 9.39 33.45
C VAL A 409 -9.90 9.03 32.61
N HIS A 410 -9.27 7.89 32.94
CA HIS A 410 -8.16 7.33 32.19
C HIS A 410 -8.69 6.25 31.24
N VAL A 411 -8.75 6.59 29.96
CA VAL A 411 -9.30 5.74 28.91
C VAL A 411 -8.24 4.79 28.39
N LEU A 412 -8.58 3.51 28.34
CA LEU A 412 -7.67 2.41 28.03
C LEU A 412 -8.23 1.48 26.96
N GLN A 413 -7.33 0.87 26.20
CA GLN A 413 -7.62 -0.18 25.25
C GLN A 413 -6.67 -1.37 25.46
N GLY A 414 -7.21 -2.59 25.47
CA GLY A 414 -6.44 -3.82 25.62
C GLY A 414 -7.18 -4.90 26.39
N GLU A 415 -6.45 -5.97 26.75
CA GLU A 415 -7.02 -7.18 27.36
C GLU A 415 -6.45 -7.49 28.76
N ARG A 416 -5.49 -6.70 29.22
CA ARG A 416 -4.82 -6.94 30.51
C ARG A 416 -5.66 -6.46 31.67
N PRO A 417 -5.66 -7.17 32.84
CA PRO A 417 -6.45 -6.80 33.99
C PRO A 417 -6.02 -5.46 34.64
N MET A 418 -4.72 -5.10 34.53
CA MET A 418 -4.18 -3.90 35.16
C MET A 418 -4.08 -2.76 34.13
N ALA A 419 -4.45 -1.55 34.55
CA ALA A 419 -4.46 -0.36 33.72
C ALA A 419 -3.08 -0.06 33.09
N ALA A 420 -2.00 -0.22 33.86
CA ALA A 420 -0.63 0.05 33.43
C ALA A 420 -0.16 -0.85 32.26
N ASP A 421 -0.78 -2.00 32.08
CA ASP A 421 -0.42 -3.00 31.06
C ASP A 421 -1.24 -2.84 29.77
N ASN A 422 -2.12 -1.83 29.72
CA ASN A 422 -2.97 -1.55 28.56
C ASN A 422 -2.56 -0.24 27.88
N LYS A 423 -2.97 -0.08 26.62
CA LYS A 423 -2.72 1.15 25.85
C LYS A 423 -3.59 2.28 26.39
N THR A 424 -2.94 3.38 26.81
CA THR A 424 -3.64 4.63 27.11
C THR A 424 -4.11 5.26 25.80
N LEU A 425 -5.42 5.52 25.69
CA LEU A 425 -6.01 6.27 24.60
C LEU A 425 -6.10 7.77 24.94
N GLY A 426 -6.34 8.10 26.20
CA GLY A 426 -6.41 9.48 26.66
C GLY A 426 -6.73 9.60 28.15
N ARG A 427 -6.59 10.82 28.66
CA ARG A 427 -6.99 11.18 30.01
C ARG A 427 -7.70 12.51 30.00
N PHE A 428 -8.76 12.63 30.78
CA PHE A 428 -9.47 13.89 31.00
C PHE A 428 -10.09 13.95 32.40
N GLN A 429 -10.40 15.16 32.87
CA GLN A 429 -11.01 15.36 34.16
C GLN A 429 -12.45 15.88 34.03
N LEU A 430 -13.35 15.27 34.78
CA LEU A 430 -14.65 15.87 35.10
C LEU A 430 -14.51 16.60 36.43
N THR A 431 -14.63 17.93 36.38
CA THR A 431 -14.48 18.84 37.54
C THR A 431 -15.81 19.30 38.12
N ASP A 432 -15.75 20.03 39.24
CA ASP A 432 -16.91 20.62 39.89
C ASP A 432 -17.97 19.62 40.35
N ILE A 433 -17.52 18.48 40.83
CA ILE A 433 -18.36 17.48 41.47
C ILE A 433 -18.70 18.03 42.89
N PRO A 434 -19.98 18.07 43.27
CA PRO A 434 -20.37 18.52 44.57
C PRO A 434 -19.74 17.69 45.70
N ALA A 435 -19.33 18.36 46.79
CA ALA A 435 -18.80 17.69 47.96
C ALA A 435 -19.81 16.69 48.54
N ALA A 436 -19.43 15.41 48.53
CA ALA A 436 -20.26 14.30 49.03
C ALA A 436 -19.37 13.17 49.54
N PRO A 437 -19.88 12.28 50.41
CA PRO A 437 -19.15 11.07 50.76
C PRO A 437 -18.81 10.21 49.52
N ARG A 438 -17.69 9.49 49.60
CA ARG A 438 -17.30 8.53 48.54
C ARG A 438 -18.45 7.59 48.23
N GLY A 439 -18.62 7.27 46.96
CA GLY A 439 -19.66 6.34 46.47
C GLY A 439 -21.04 6.98 46.25
N VAL A 440 -21.24 8.25 46.66
CA VAL A 440 -22.51 8.98 46.48
C VAL A 440 -22.64 9.64 45.11
N PRO A 441 -21.63 10.38 44.60
CA PRO A 441 -21.70 10.93 43.26
C PRO A 441 -21.83 9.83 42.18
N GLN A 442 -22.69 10.05 41.20
CA GLN A 442 -22.94 9.12 40.12
C GLN A 442 -22.35 9.70 38.82
N ILE A 443 -21.26 9.12 38.37
CA ILE A 443 -20.55 9.52 37.16
C ILE A 443 -20.79 8.50 36.08
N GLU A 444 -21.62 8.86 35.10
CA GLU A 444 -21.85 8.03 33.93
C GLU A 444 -20.71 8.21 32.93
N VAL A 445 -20.02 7.11 32.58
CA VAL A 445 -19.02 7.09 31.52
C VAL A 445 -19.60 6.35 30.33
N THR A 446 -19.64 7.03 29.18
CA THR A 446 -20.16 6.51 27.92
C THR A 446 -19.04 6.39 26.91
N PHE A 447 -18.94 5.23 26.26
CA PHE A 447 -18.08 4.98 25.11
C PHE A 447 -18.93 4.88 23.87
N ASP A 448 -18.66 5.73 22.89
CA ASP A 448 -19.28 5.70 21.57
C ASP A 448 -18.22 5.32 20.53
N ILE A 449 -18.43 4.24 19.78
CA ILE A 449 -17.58 3.82 18.66
C ILE A 449 -18.34 4.05 17.37
N ASP A 450 -17.75 4.80 16.45
CA ASP A 450 -18.35 5.06 15.15
C ASP A 450 -18.13 3.89 14.16
N LYS A 451 -18.70 4.04 12.95
CA LYS A 451 -18.56 3.06 11.86
C LYS A 451 -17.11 2.84 11.38
N ASN A 452 -16.18 3.72 11.72
CA ASN A 452 -14.76 3.64 11.37
C ASN A 452 -13.92 3.02 12.50
N GLY A 453 -14.54 2.69 13.64
CA GLY A 453 -13.86 2.21 14.83
C GLY A 453 -13.22 3.32 15.68
N ILE A 454 -13.58 4.58 15.44
CA ILE A 454 -13.07 5.73 16.20
C ILE A 454 -13.88 5.93 17.47
N VAL A 455 -13.17 6.08 18.59
CA VAL A 455 -13.73 6.08 19.93
C VAL A 455 -13.92 7.50 20.46
N ASN A 456 -15.13 7.79 20.96
CA ASN A 456 -15.43 8.99 21.76
C ASN A 456 -15.81 8.56 23.16
N VAL A 457 -15.31 9.25 24.18
CA VAL A 457 -15.62 8.97 25.58
C VAL A 457 -16.16 10.20 26.26
N ARG A 458 -17.29 10.05 26.94
CA ARG A 458 -17.96 11.11 27.69
C ARG A 458 -18.12 10.69 29.13
N ALA A 459 -17.83 11.61 30.05
CA ALA A 459 -18.14 11.47 31.44
C ALA A 459 -19.16 12.53 31.85
N LYS A 460 -20.21 12.15 32.59
CA LYS A 460 -21.30 13.03 33.05
C LYS A 460 -21.61 12.79 34.51
N ASP A 461 -21.60 13.83 35.30
CA ASP A 461 -22.18 13.80 36.66
C ASP A 461 -23.71 13.85 36.56
N LEU A 462 -24.37 12.77 36.96
CA LEU A 462 -25.83 12.66 36.89
C LEU A 462 -26.53 13.58 37.88
N GLY A 463 -25.85 13.99 38.97
CA GLY A 463 -26.40 14.87 39.98
C GLY A 463 -26.47 16.32 39.51
N THR A 464 -25.44 16.83 38.85
CA THR A 464 -25.35 18.23 38.37
C THR A 464 -25.67 18.37 36.88
N GLY A 465 -25.63 17.30 36.11
CA GLY A 465 -25.75 17.32 34.67
C GLY A 465 -24.50 17.82 33.93
N LYS A 466 -23.42 18.16 34.68
CA LYS A 466 -22.15 18.55 34.06
C LYS A 466 -21.52 17.38 33.33
N GLU A 467 -20.99 17.66 32.15
CA GLU A 467 -20.34 16.64 31.33
C GLU A 467 -19.03 17.15 30.71
N GLN A 468 -18.13 16.23 30.49
CA GLN A 468 -16.89 16.42 29.75
C GLN A 468 -16.77 15.29 28.73
N THR A 469 -16.46 15.65 27.51
CA THR A 469 -16.25 14.68 26.42
C THR A 469 -14.81 14.77 25.92
N ILE A 470 -14.18 13.64 25.72
CA ILE A 470 -12.96 13.54 24.93
C ILE A 470 -13.28 12.73 23.69
N THR A 471 -13.08 13.32 22.53
CA THR A 471 -12.84 12.53 21.32
C THR A 471 -11.42 12.01 21.49
N ILE A 472 -11.26 10.69 21.42
CA ILE A 472 -9.93 10.12 21.40
C ILE A 472 -9.28 10.57 20.09
N LYS A 473 -8.76 11.80 20.12
CA LYS A 473 -7.84 12.26 19.10
C LYS A 473 -6.60 11.43 19.32
N SER A 474 -6.27 10.65 18.32
CA SER A 474 -5.09 9.80 18.41
C SER A 474 -3.90 10.62 18.92
N SER A 475 -3.01 9.96 19.62
CA SER A 475 -1.70 10.50 20.00
C SER A 475 -0.83 10.82 18.74
N SER A 476 -1.42 10.95 17.56
CA SER A 476 -0.76 11.38 16.32
C SER A 476 -0.17 12.79 16.44
N GLY A 477 -0.60 13.56 17.45
CA GLY A 477 -0.06 14.87 17.77
C GLY A 477 -0.40 15.96 16.77
N LEU A 478 -1.15 15.66 15.71
CA LEU A 478 -1.59 16.65 14.74
C LEU A 478 -2.92 17.29 15.20
N THR A 479 -2.94 18.62 15.26
CA THR A 479 -4.17 19.40 15.45
C THR A 479 -4.88 19.58 14.10
N ASP A 480 -6.18 19.91 14.14
CA ASP A 480 -6.92 20.22 12.92
C ASP A 480 -6.28 21.39 12.13
N GLU A 481 -5.69 22.36 12.84
CA GLU A 481 -4.95 23.50 12.26
C GLU A 481 -3.65 23.04 11.56
N GLU A 482 -2.95 22.06 12.14
CA GLU A 482 -1.76 21.47 11.53
C GLU A 482 -2.11 20.65 10.28
N ILE A 483 -3.19 19.89 10.31
CA ILE A 483 -3.72 19.16 9.15
C ILE A 483 -4.11 20.15 8.05
N GLU A 484 -4.87 21.21 8.38
CA GLU A 484 -5.23 22.25 7.40
C GLU A 484 -4.01 22.94 6.80
N ARG A 485 -2.97 23.19 7.60
CA ARG A 485 -1.71 23.75 7.10
C ARG A 485 -1.04 22.79 6.11
N MET A 486 -0.96 21.50 6.45
CA MET A 486 -0.39 20.48 5.57
C MET A 486 -1.17 20.32 4.27
N VAL A 487 -2.50 20.39 4.32
CA VAL A 487 -3.35 20.40 3.11
C VAL A 487 -3.05 21.62 2.25
N LYS A 488 -2.99 22.82 2.85
CA LYS A 488 -2.67 24.05 2.11
C LYS A 488 -1.25 24.04 1.54
N ASP A 489 -0.28 23.49 2.26
CA ASP A 489 1.09 23.34 1.77
C ASP A 489 1.14 22.37 0.58
N ALA A 490 0.38 21.26 0.63
CA ALA A 490 0.27 20.33 -0.48
C ALA A 490 -0.41 20.97 -1.71
N GLU A 491 -1.51 21.70 -1.50
CA GLU A 491 -2.20 22.45 -2.57
C GLU A 491 -1.33 23.56 -3.16
N ALA A 492 -0.63 24.33 -2.32
CA ALA A 492 0.26 25.42 -2.76
C ALA A 492 1.44 24.91 -3.60
N ASN A 493 1.92 23.70 -3.31
CA ASN A 493 3.03 23.09 -4.05
C ASN A 493 2.56 22.26 -5.26
N ALA A 494 1.28 21.90 -5.35
CA ALA A 494 0.74 21.02 -6.40
C ALA A 494 1.01 21.52 -7.81
N GLU A 495 0.86 22.85 -8.07
CA GLU A 495 1.18 23.44 -9.38
C GLU A 495 2.69 23.48 -9.65
N ALA A 496 3.50 23.75 -8.64
CA ALA A 496 4.96 23.74 -8.76
C ALA A 496 5.48 22.31 -9.00
N ASP A 497 4.95 21.35 -8.27
CA ASP A 497 5.29 19.94 -8.42
C ASP A 497 4.83 19.39 -9.78
N LYS A 498 3.65 19.79 -10.27
CA LYS A 498 3.16 19.42 -11.60
C LYS A 498 4.09 19.98 -12.69
N LYS A 499 4.45 21.27 -12.62
CA LYS A 499 5.41 21.86 -13.56
C LYS A 499 6.74 21.14 -13.54
N ARG A 500 7.24 20.84 -12.36
CA ARG A 500 8.51 20.15 -12.17
C ARG A 500 8.49 18.72 -12.73
N LYS A 501 7.37 18.00 -12.55
CA LYS A 501 7.17 16.70 -13.20
C LYS A 501 7.16 16.82 -14.72
N GLU A 502 6.41 17.80 -15.28
CA GLU A 502 6.39 18.06 -16.72
C GLU A 502 7.79 18.40 -17.27
N GLU A 503 8.61 19.11 -16.50
CA GLU A 503 10.01 19.41 -16.83
C GLU A 503 10.88 18.16 -16.87
N VAL A 504 10.74 17.27 -15.87
CA VAL A 504 11.49 16.02 -15.79
C VAL A 504 11.06 15.04 -16.89
N ASP A 505 9.76 14.92 -17.12
CA ASP A 505 9.20 14.06 -18.16
C ASP A 505 9.70 14.50 -19.54
N LEU A 506 9.69 15.80 -19.81
CA LEU A 506 10.23 16.38 -21.05
C LEU A 506 11.73 16.08 -21.21
N ARG A 507 12.52 16.23 -20.14
CA ARG A 507 13.95 15.89 -20.18
C ARG A 507 14.18 14.43 -20.52
N ASN A 508 13.47 13.53 -19.85
CA ASN A 508 13.61 12.10 -20.07
C ASN A 508 13.22 11.73 -21.52
N GLU A 509 12.15 12.33 -22.05
CA GLU A 509 11.71 12.15 -23.43
C GLU A 509 12.77 12.64 -24.43
N VAL A 510 13.33 13.84 -24.18
CA VAL A 510 14.37 14.44 -25.00
C VAL A 510 15.66 13.62 -24.98
N ASP A 511 16.12 13.17 -23.82
CA ASP A 511 17.31 12.32 -23.68
C ASP A 511 17.14 10.99 -24.41
N GLN A 512 15.94 10.38 -24.31
CA GLN A 512 15.65 9.16 -25.03
C GLN A 512 15.57 9.36 -26.54
N LEU A 513 15.00 10.48 -26.99
CA LEU A 513 14.96 10.84 -28.40
C LEU A 513 16.37 11.03 -28.97
N ILE A 514 17.23 11.81 -28.28
CA ILE A 514 18.62 12.03 -28.66
C ILE A 514 19.36 10.69 -28.78
N PHE A 515 19.23 9.81 -27.77
CA PHE A 515 19.85 8.49 -27.79
C PHE A 515 19.37 7.63 -28.98
N THR A 516 18.06 7.64 -29.24
CA THR A 516 17.46 6.90 -30.35
C THR A 516 17.95 7.43 -31.69
N VAL A 517 18.03 8.76 -31.84
CA VAL A 517 18.53 9.40 -33.07
C VAL A 517 20.02 9.13 -33.28
N ASP A 518 20.85 9.25 -32.25
CA ASP A 518 22.28 8.92 -32.31
C ASP A 518 22.51 7.46 -32.76
N LYS A 519 21.70 6.51 -32.26
CA LYS A 519 21.75 5.12 -32.67
C LYS A 519 21.30 4.93 -34.13
N THR A 520 20.18 5.55 -34.49
CA THR A 520 19.61 5.44 -35.84
C THR A 520 20.55 6.03 -36.89
N LEU A 521 21.15 7.21 -36.64
CA LEU A 521 22.12 7.82 -37.53
C LEU A 521 23.35 6.93 -37.77
N LYS A 522 23.81 6.24 -36.71
CA LYS A 522 24.91 5.28 -36.80
C LYS A 522 24.57 4.04 -37.66
N ASP A 523 23.34 3.53 -37.51
CA ASP A 523 22.84 2.37 -38.25
C ASP A 523 22.57 2.72 -39.74
N LEU A 524 22.35 3.99 -40.05
CA LEU A 524 22.06 4.52 -41.38
C LEU A 524 23.27 5.07 -42.12
N GLU A 525 24.46 5.05 -41.52
CA GLU A 525 25.69 5.53 -42.13
C GLU A 525 25.94 4.87 -43.49
N GLY A 526 26.01 5.66 -44.54
CA GLY A 526 26.17 5.18 -45.95
C GLY A 526 24.91 4.63 -46.60
N LYS A 527 23.73 4.66 -45.97
CA LYS A 527 22.46 4.14 -46.51
C LYS A 527 21.47 5.22 -46.91
N VAL A 528 21.69 6.46 -46.47
CA VAL A 528 20.84 7.62 -46.77
C VAL A 528 21.66 8.78 -47.26
N ASP A 529 20.99 9.80 -47.85
CA ASP A 529 21.62 10.98 -48.36
C ASP A 529 22.37 11.75 -47.26
N ALA A 530 23.61 12.13 -47.52
CA ALA A 530 24.45 12.84 -46.57
C ALA A 530 23.86 14.20 -46.12
N GLU A 531 23.04 14.86 -46.94
CA GLU A 531 22.35 16.10 -46.61
C GLU A 531 21.25 15.87 -45.56
N ASP A 532 20.50 14.76 -45.63
CA ASP A 532 19.47 14.41 -44.69
C ASP A 532 20.04 13.96 -43.32
N VAL A 533 21.16 13.21 -43.34
CA VAL A 533 21.93 12.90 -42.14
C VAL A 533 22.38 14.16 -41.42
N LYS A 534 22.95 15.13 -42.17
CA LYS A 534 23.41 16.38 -41.61
C LYS A 534 22.27 17.23 -41.01
N LYS A 535 21.08 17.20 -41.61
CA LYS A 535 19.90 17.87 -41.05
C LYS A 535 19.49 17.26 -39.71
N ALA A 536 19.50 15.96 -39.62
CA ALA A 536 19.17 15.25 -38.38
C ALA A 536 20.23 15.46 -37.29
N GLU A 537 21.51 15.45 -37.65
CA GLU A 537 22.61 15.80 -36.73
C GLU A 537 22.48 17.22 -36.20
N THR A 538 22.19 18.19 -37.08
CA THR A 538 22.02 19.60 -36.69
C THR A 538 20.85 19.77 -35.74
N ALA A 539 19.68 19.19 -36.03
CA ALA A 539 18.49 19.25 -35.17
C ALA A 539 18.71 18.57 -33.80
N ARG A 540 19.43 17.42 -33.79
CA ARG A 540 19.87 16.75 -32.56
C ARG A 540 20.80 17.64 -31.72
N ASP A 541 21.79 18.24 -32.32
CA ASP A 541 22.77 19.09 -31.63
C ASP A 541 22.13 20.39 -31.08
N GLU A 542 21.17 20.94 -31.81
CA GLU A 542 20.35 22.06 -31.32
C GLU A 542 19.52 21.67 -30.10
N LEU A 543 18.96 20.44 -30.10
CA LEU A 543 18.22 19.91 -28.95
C LEU A 543 19.15 19.66 -27.76
N LYS A 544 20.35 19.09 -27.97
CA LYS A 544 21.38 18.95 -26.93
C LYS A 544 21.76 20.28 -26.30
N ALA A 545 21.93 21.32 -27.11
CA ALA A 545 22.23 22.67 -26.63
C ALA A 545 21.09 23.25 -25.78
N ALA A 546 19.83 22.98 -26.13
CA ALA A 546 18.66 23.39 -25.33
C ALA A 546 18.62 22.68 -23.98
N VAL A 547 19.01 21.39 -23.93
CA VAL A 547 19.13 20.61 -22.68
C VAL A 547 20.22 21.19 -21.78
N GLU A 548 21.40 21.47 -22.34
CA GLU A 548 22.53 22.07 -21.61
C GLU A 548 22.19 23.46 -21.06
N ALA A 549 21.43 24.26 -21.85
CA ALA A 549 20.95 25.57 -21.42
C ALA A 549 19.81 25.54 -20.41
N ASN A 550 19.23 24.37 -20.15
CA ASN A 550 18.04 24.19 -19.30
C ASN A 550 16.84 25.03 -19.73
N ASP A 551 16.67 25.23 -21.04
CA ASP A 551 15.58 26.03 -21.63
C ASP A 551 14.43 25.09 -22.08
N LEU A 552 13.38 25.01 -21.26
CA LEU A 552 12.25 24.10 -21.48
C LEU A 552 11.45 24.41 -22.76
N GLU A 553 11.26 25.68 -23.08
CA GLU A 553 10.54 26.07 -24.30
C GLU A 553 11.38 25.74 -25.55
N ALA A 554 12.69 25.98 -25.48
CA ALA A 554 13.60 25.57 -26.54
C ALA A 554 13.65 24.04 -26.67
N MET A 555 13.64 23.27 -25.56
CA MET A 555 13.59 21.80 -25.57
C MET A 555 12.34 21.28 -26.29
N LYS A 556 11.15 21.82 -25.98
CA LYS A 556 9.90 21.45 -26.64
C LYS A 556 9.96 21.71 -28.15
N ALA A 557 10.32 22.93 -28.52
CA ALA A 557 10.39 23.34 -29.92
C ALA A 557 11.42 22.50 -30.72
N LYS A 558 12.60 22.23 -30.13
CA LYS A 558 13.66 21.46 -30.78
C LYS A 558 13.39 19.97 -30.82
N ARG A 559 12.70 19.41 -29.81
CA ARG A 559 12.17 18.05 -29.82
C ARG A 559 11.21 17.83 -30.99
N ASP A 560 10.25 18.74 -31.16
CA ASP A 560 9.26 18.65 -32.21
C ASP A 560 9.91 18.78 -33.60
N ALA A 561 10.88 19.70 -33.74
CA ALA A 561 11.67 19.85 -34.97
C ALA A 561 12.50 18.60 -35.29
N LEU A 562 13.14 17.98 -34.29
CA LEU A 562 13.88 16.73 -34.47
C LEU A 562 12.98 15.56 -34.86
N ASN A 563 11.81 15.43 -34.24
CA ASN A 563 10.82 14.42 -34.58
C ASN A 563 10.36 14.54 -36.03
N GLU A 564 10.10 15.76 -36.52
CA GLU A 564 9.74 16.02 -37.91
C GLU A 564 10.85 15.59 -38.88
N VAL A 565 12.11 15.92 -38.56
CA VAL A 565 13.27 15.50 -39.38
C VAL A 565 13.42 13.98 -39.41
N VAL A 566 13.24 13.30 -38.26
CA VAL A 566 13.32 11.84 -38.16
C VAL A 566 12.18 11.16 -38.92
N GLN A 567 10.97 11.68 -38.85
CA GLN A 567 9.84 11.18 -39.64
C GLN A 567 10.11 11.29 -41.13
N ASN A 568 10.58 12.44 -41.60
CA ASN A 568 10.93 12.64 -43.02
C ASN A 568 12.06 11.70 -43.48
N LEU A 569 13.04 11.45 -42.60
CA LEU A 569 14.11 10.49 -42.88
C LEU A 569 13.56 9.07 -42.99
N SER A 570 12.65 8.68 -42.15
CA SER A 570 11.99 7.37 -42.16
C SER A 570 11.15 7.16 -43.43
N VAL A 571 10.37 8.16 -43.85
CA VAL A 571 9.60 8.12 -45.10
C VAL A 571 10.52 7.92 -46.30
N LYS A 572 11.60 8.68 -46.42
CA LYS A 572 12.58 8.55 -47.50
C LYS A 572 13.25 7.15 -47.53
N LEU A 573 13.54 6.59 -46.36
CA LEU A 573 14.06 5.22 -46.26
C LEU A 573 13.09 4.18 -46.81
N TYR A 574 11.80 4.33 -46.45
CA TYR A 574 10.76 3.44 -46.98
C TYR A 574 10.61 3.58 -48.50
N GLU A 575 10.65 4.80 -49.04
CA GLU A 575 10.60 5.07 -50.47
C GLU A 575 11.80 4.48 -51.22
N GLN A 576 13.02 4.64 -50.67
CA GLN A 576 14.24 4.07 -51.24
C GLN A 576 14.23 2.53 -51.18
N ALA A 577 13.76 1.94 -50.07
CA ALA A 577 13.62 0.49 -49.94
C ALA A 577 12.57 -0.06 -50.92
N ALA A 578 11.47 0.64 -51.12
CA ALA A 578 10.45 0.29 -52.11
C ALA A 578 10.95 0.40 -53.53
N ALA A 579 11.69 1.48 -53.84
CA ALA A 579 12.30 1.67 -55.17
C ALA A 579 13.39 0.61 -55.46
N ALA A 580 14.21 0.26 -54.45
CA ALA A 580 15.21 -0.80 -54.58
C ALA A 580 14.58 -2.19 -54.80
N SER A 581 13.46 -2.47 -54.12
CA SER A 581 12.73 -3.72 -54.33
C SER A 581 12.05 -3.79 -55.69
N GLN A 582 11.53 -2.67 -56.20
CA GLN A 582 11.01 -2.59 -57.59
C GLN A 582 12.09 -2.69 -58.62
N ALA A 583 13.26 -2.08 -58.41
CA ALA A 583 14.42 -2.23 -59.30
C ALA A 583 14.97 -3.67 -59.33
N ALA A 584 14.99 -4.35 -58.19
CA ALA A 584 15.36 -5.75 -58.09
C ALA A 584 14.36 -6.68 -58.79
N GLN A 585 13.07 -6.36 -58.74
CA GLN A 585 12.02 -7.08 -59.48
C GLN A 585 12.08 -6.76 -60.99
N GLY A 586 12.46 -5.54 -61.38
CA GLY A 586 12.69 -5.15 -62.80
C GLY A 586 13.92 -5.81 -63.43
N ALA A 587 14.98 -6.05 -62.65
CA ALA A 587 16.19 -6.74 -63.12
C ALA A 587 16.01 -8.28 -63.23
N ALA A 588 15.10 -8.86 -62.43
CA ALA A 588 14.75 -10.28 -62.51
C ALA A 588 13.75 -10.63 -63.63
N GLY A 589 13.15 -9.60 -64.29
CA GLY A 589 12.16 -9.77 -65.36
C GLY A 589 12.74 -9.90 -66.78
N ALA A 590 14.08 -9.90 -66.95
CA ALA A 590 14.72 -9.99 -68.30
C ALA A 590 15.21 -11.38 -68.66
N GLU A 591 15.11 -12.42 -67.89
CA GLU A 591 15.36 -13.81 -68.23
C GLU A 591 14.28 -14.74 -67.69
N GLN A 592 13.44 -15.16 -68.56
CA GLN A 592 12.58 -16.35 -68.64
C GLN A 592 11.10 -16.06 -68.88
N ALA A 593 10.74 -15.91 -70.11
CA ALA A 593 9.42 -16.27 -70.60
C ALA A 593 9.34 -17.80 -70.70
N SER A 594 8.58 -18.46 -69.83
CA SER A 594 7.76 -19.65 -70.11
C SER A 594 7.38 -20.40 -68.83
N SER A 595 6.13 -20.32 -68.53
CA SER A 595 5.21 -21.34 -67.99
C SER A 595 4.24 -20.78 -66.97
N GLN A 596 2.99 -20.72 -67.39
CA GLN A 596 1.78 -20.50 -66.58
C GLN A 596 1.44 -21.73 -65.74
N PRO A 597 0.34 -21.69 -64.96
CA PRO A 597 0.03 -20.95 -63.69
C PRO A 597 -0.40 -21.94 -62.61
N GLN A 598 -0.50 -21.50 -61.37
CA GLN A 598 -1.58 -21.95 -60.46
C GLN A 598 -1.71 -21.07 -59.19
N ASP A 599 -2.98 -20.83 -58.92
CA ASP A 599 -3.63 -20.06 -57.88
C ASP A 599 -3.09 -20.17 -56.45
N GLY A 600 -3.26 -19.08 -55.70
CA GLY A 600 -3.14 -19.04 -54.26
C GLY A 600 -3.13 -17.63 -53.70
N VAL A 601 -4.22 -16.88 -53.94
CA VAL A 601 -4.49 -15.64 -53.22
C VAL A 601 -4.93 -16.00 -51.80
N VAL A 602 -4.22 -15.51 -50.81
CA VAL A 602 -4.70 -15.45 -49.41
C VAL A 602 -4.90 -13.99 -49.11
N ASP A 603 -6.15 -13.56 -49.19
CA ASP A 603 -6.61 -12.30 -48.63
C ASP A 603 -6.54 -12.36 -47.10
N ALA A 604 -5.88 -11.39 -46.50
CA ALA A 604 -5.97 -11.13 -45.07
C ALA A 604 -7.02 -10.03 -44.86
N ASP A 605 -8.22 -10.43 -44.51
CA ASP A 605 -9.28 -9.53 -44.05
C ASP A 605 -8.90 -8.94 -42.67
N PHE A 606 -8.86 -7.60 -42.62
CA PHE A 606 -8.92 -6.86 -41.38
C PHE A 606 -10.39 -6.52 -41.12
N GLU A 607 -10.99 -7.14 -40.13
CA GLU A 607 -12.26 -6.69 -39.57
C GLU A 607 -12.00 -5.56 -38.56
N GLU A 608 -12.53 -4.37 -38.85
CA GLU A 608 -12.80 -3.32 -37.85
C GLU A 608 -13.95 -3.79 -36.96
N VAL A 609 -13.69 -3.95 -35.68
CA VAL A 609 -14.76 -4.08 -34.69
C VAL A 609 -15.09 -2.68 -34.17
N GLN A 610 -16.20 -2.13 -34.64
CA GLN A 610 -16.98 -1.10 -33.95
C GLN A 610 -17.96 -1.83 -33.02
N ASP A 611 -17.84 -1.62 -31.67
CA ASP A 611 -18.83 -1.19 -30.70
C ASP A 611 -18.25 -1.30 -29.28
#